data_1da0538bd76b493b7bebec7bd191b78a
#
_entry.id   1da0538bd76b493b7bebec7bd191b78a
#
_cell.length_a   1.000
_cell.length_b   1.000
_cell.length_c   1.000
_cell.angle_alpha   90.00
_cell.angle_beta   90.00
_cell.angle_gamma   90.00
#
_symmetry.space_group_name_H-M   'P 1'
#
loop_
_entity.id
_entity.type
_entity.pdbx_description
1 polymer ?
#
loop_
_entity_poly.entity_id
_entity_poly.type
_entity_poly.pdbx_seq_one_letter_code
_entity_poly.pdbx_strand_id
1 'polypeptide(L)'
;SERGFGPELPRKRLPLGAFPLFNGPSSWSALNMATSIVLKEDFEIPFVRSLDEFSAWARSDDFPDRGRIDYLAGRIEVDRSPEDYYSHGAVKVEVIGALRDLVKAGDLGDLRVDRTRVSTPDADLSAEPDLVFISFATFESGRARLIPKATEEADRFVEVEGAPDLVVEIVSDRSVKKDTVRLPLAYWRAGVAEYWLIDARGEALVFRIQRRGPSAYETISPDSEGFQRSDVFRRGFRLTRRRDRRGGWAFDLEHRP
;
A
#
# COMPACT_ATOMS: atom_id res chain seq x y z
N SER A 1 -24.19 -49.89 11.17
CA SER A 1 -24.60 -49.45 9.83
C SER A 1 -23.52 -48.55 9.24
N GLU A 2 -22.85 -49.15 8.29
CA GLU A 2 -21.81 -48.59 7.45
C GLU A 2 -22.36 -47.44 6.59
N ARG A 3 -21.57 -46.40 6.42
CA ARG A 3 -21.77 -45.46 5.32
C ARG A 3 -20.46 -45.24 4.56
N GLY A 4 -20.54 -45.63 3.30
CA GLY A 4 -19.50 -45.80 2.35
C GLY A 4 -18.75 -44.54 1.96
N PHE A 5 -17.50 -44.74 1.68
CA PHE A 5 -16.59 -43.87 0.98
C PHE A 5 -17.02 -43.78 -0.49
N GLY A 6 -17.17 -42.54 -0.98
CA GLY A 6 -17.32 -42.27 -2.40
C GLY A 6 -16.01 -42.50 -3.16
N PRO A 7 -16.04 -42.75 -4.47
CA PRO A 7 -14.88 -43.21 -5.23
C PRO A 7 -13.88 -42.09 -5.48
N GLU A 8 -12.60 -42.38 -5.17
CA GLU A 8 -11.45 -41.58 -5.61
C GLU A 8 -11.37 -41.57 -7.15
N LEU A 9 -11.24 -40.40 -7.70
CA LEU A 9 -10.94 -40.20 -9.12
C LEU A 9 -9.47 -40.53 -9.40
N PRO A 10 -9.17 -41.31 -10.44
CA PRO A 10 -7.82 -41.73 -10.74
C PRO A 10 -6.98 -40.58 -11.29
N ARG A 11 -5.86 -40.32 -10.65
CA ARG A 11 -4.80 -39.41 -11.17
C ARG A 11 -4.20 -40.06 -12.43
N LYS A 12 -4.53 -39.52 -13.60
CA LYS A 12 -3.86 -39.91 -14.85
C LYS A 12 -2.41 -39.41 -14.79
N ARG A 13 -1.45 -40.33 -14.65
CA ARG A 13 -0.06 -40.09 -15.00
C ARG A 13 0.04 -40.04 -16.52
N LEU A 14 0.51 -38.91 -17.04
CA LEU A 14 0.93 -38.86 -18.44
C LEU A 14 2.21 -39.67 -18.62
N PRO A 15 2.32 -40.49 -19.66
CA PRO A 15 3.54 -41.26 -19.92
C PRO A 15 4.64 -40.29 -20.39
N LEU A 16 5.84 -40.46 -19.84
CA LEU A 16 7.08 -39.90 -20.35
C LEU A 16 7.32 -40.48 -21.75
N GLY A 17 6.88 -39.76 -22.79
CA GLY A 17 7.20 -40.08 -24.17
C GLY A 17 8.66 -39.80 -24.44
N ALA A 18 9.36 -40.78 -24.97
CA ALA A 18 10.72 -40.67 -25.43
C ALA A 18 10.83 -39.57 -26.53
N PHE A 19 11.74 -38.62 -26.32
CA PHE A 19 12.08 -37.65 -27.34
C PHE A 19 12.88 -38.35 -28.46
N PRO A 20 12.49 -38.22 -29.74
CA PRO A 20 13.32 -38.69 -30.83
C PRO A 20 14.60 -37.87 -30.91
N LEU A 21 15.73 -38.59 -30.97
CA LEU A 21 17.02 -37.99 -31.33
C LEU A 21 16.97 -37.57 -32.79
N PHE A 22 16.86 -36.28 -33.08
CA PHE A 22 17.02 -35.72 -34.39
C PHE A 22 18.49 -35.49 -34.70
N ASN A 23 19.09 -36.44 -35.48
CA ASN A 23 20.32 -36.21 -36.21
C ASN A 23 19.96 -35.51 -37.53
N GLY A 24 20.13 -34.19 -37.60
CA GLY A 24 20.00 -33.40 -38.82
C GLY A 24 20.92 -32.19 -38.78
N PRO A 25 21.39 -31.68 -39.93
CA PRO A 25 22.46 -30.71 -39.98
C PRO A 25 22.05 -29.36 -39.40
N SER A 26 23.00 -28.76 -38.72
CA SER A 26 22.98 -27.45 -38.07
C SER A 26 22.49 -26.32 -39.00
N SER A 27 21.22 -26.01 -38.94
CA SER A 27 20.72 -24.69 -39.29
C SER A 27 19.84 -24.18 -38.17
N TRP A 28 20.45 -23.40 -37.30
CA TRP A 28 19.80 -22.69 -36.17
C TRP A 28 18.90 -21.52 -36.68
N SER A 29 18.40 -21.56 -37.90
CA SER A 29 17.67 -20.46 -38.50
C SER A 29 16.15 -20.65 -38.60
N ALA A 30 15.56 -21.64 -37.89
CA ALA A 30 14.13 -21.89 -38.00
C ALA A 30 13.42 -22.24 -36.69
N LEU A 31 13.84 -21.71 -35.57
CA LEU A 31 13.08 -21.72 -34.33
C LEU A 31 12.91 -20.31 -33.76
N ASN A 32 12.50 -19.40 -34.65
CA ASN A 32 11.84 -18.16 -34.23
C ASN A 32 10.37 -18.44 -33.93
N MET A 33 10.08 -19.42 -33.14
CA MET A 33 8.94 -19.40 -32.25
C MET A 33 9.42 -18.69 -31.01
N ALA A 34 9.84 -17.45 -31.17
CA ALA A 34 9.98 -16.56 -30.07
C ALA A 34 8.61 -16.41 -29.42
N THR A 35 8.35 -17.19 -28.39
CA THR A 35 7.51 -16.70 -27.34
C THR A 35 8.24 -15.46 -26.84
N SER A 36 7.99 -14.30 -27.47
CA SER A 36 8.53 -13.05 -26.97
C SER A 36 7.88 -12.83 -25.63
N ILE A 37 8.59 -13.16 -24.56
CA ILE A 37 8.33 -12.61 -23.25
C ILE A 37 8.72 -11.15 -23.39
N VAL A 38 7.77 -10.32 -23.83
CA VAL A 38 7.91 -8.88 -23.74
C VAL A 38 7.75 -8.57 -22.26
N LEU A 39 8.86 -8.53 -21.53
CA LEU A 39 8.92 -7.80 -20.29
C LEU A 39 8.69 -6.35 -20.72
N LYS A 40 7.49 -5.84 -20.52
CA LYS A 40 7.13 -4.48 -20.92
C LYS A 40 7.92 -3.41 -20.17
N GLU A 41 8.64 -3.78 -19.14
CA GLU A 41 9.47 -2.88 -18.34
C GLU A 41 10.65 -3.67 -17.75
N ASP A 42 11.81 -3.56 -18.35
CA ASP A 42 13.06 -3.77 -17.65
C ASP A 42 13.34 -2.49 -16.87
N PHE A 43 13.22 -2.49 -15.54
CA PHE A 43 13.73 -1.39 -14.73
C PHE A 43 14.91 -1.86 -13.91
N GLU A 44 15.92 -1.01 -13.84
CA GLU A 44 17.07 -1.20 -13.01
C GLU A 44 16.92 -0.37 -11.74
N ILE A 45 17.10 -0.99 -10.57
CA ILE A 45 17.20 -0.26 -9.32
C ILE A 45 18.65 0.17 -9.17
N PRO A 46 18.95 1.47 -9.19
CA PRO A 46 20.33 1.94 -9.06
C PRO A 46 20.87 1.60 -7.68
N PHE A 47 22.19 1.57 -7.55
CA PHE A 47 22.80 1.45 -6.24
C PHE A 47 22.62 2.76 -5.46
N VAL A 48 21.75 2.71 -4.44
CA VAL A 48 21.36 3.85 -3.62
C VAL A 48 21.98 3.72 -2.22
N ARG A 49 22.67 4.76 -1.77
CA ARG A 49 23.39 4.79 -0.49
C ARG A 49 22.71 5.64 0.57
N SER A 50 21.77 6.49 0.17
CA SER A 50 21.07 7.42 1.06
C SER A 50 19.65 7.70 0.59
N LEU A 51 18.85 8.28 1.47
CA LEU A 51 17.51 8.77 1.12
C LEU A 51 17.57 9.84 0.01
N ASP A 52 18.56 10.72 0.03
CA ASP A 52 18.70 11.77 -1.00
C ASP A 52 18.92 11.17 -2.39
N GLU A 53 19.78 10.14 -2.50
CA GLU A 53 20.02 9.42 -3.76
C GLU A 53 18.74 8.68 -4.20
N PHE A 54 18.03 8.06 -3.26
CA PHE A 54 16.74 7.43 -3.54
C PHE A 54 15.70 8.43 -4.03
N SER A 55 15.55 9.55 -3.34
CA SER A 55 14.58 10.60 -3.69
C SER A 55 14.91 11.25 -5.03
N ALA A 56 16.19 11.42 -5.35
CA ALA A 56 16.60 11.90 -6.68
C ALA A 56 16.17 10.94 -7.79
N TRP A 57 16.41 9.64 -7.60
CA TRP A 57 15.96 8.60 -8.53
C TRP A 57 14.43 8.51 -8.59
N ALA A 58 13.74 8.53 -7.43
CA ALA A 58 12.29 8.43 -7.36
C ALA A 58 11.54 9.58 -8.09
N ARG A 59 12.21 10.71 -8.29
CA ARG A 59 11.68 11.87 -9.04
C ARG A 59 12.07 11.90 -10.50
N SER A 60 12.99 11.03 -10.93
CA SER A 60 13.44 10.96 -12.32
C SER A 60 12.46 10.17 -13.20
N ASP A 61 12.64 10.28 -14.51
CA ASP A 61 11.89 9.50 -15.49
C ASP A 61 12.30 8.01 -15.54
N ASP A 62 13.43 7.66 -14.91
CA ASP A 62 13.90 6.27 -14.80
C ASP A 62 13.22 5.52 -13.65
N PHE A 63 12.39 6.20 -12.83
CA PHE A 63 11.66 5.54 -11.76
C PHE A 63 10.50 4.71 -12.33
N PRO A 64 10.36 3.43 -11.94
CA PRO A 64 9.37 2.54 -12.54
C PRO A 64 7.93 3.01 -12.37
N ASP A 65 7.15 2.90 -13.46
CA ASP A 65 5.73 3.20 -13.43
C ASP A 65 4.89 2.17 -12.69
N ARG A 66 5.45 1.01 -12.34
CA ARG A 66 4.72 -0.11 -11.71
C ARG A 66 5.44 -0.68 -10.52
N GLY A 67 4.62 -1.10 -9.56
CA GLY A 67 5.09 -1.62 -8.28
C GLY A 67 5.23 -0.50 -7.24
N ARG A 68 5.25 -0.90 -5.99
CA ARG A 68 5.52 -0.03 -4.85
C ARG A 68 6.98 -0.18 -4.49
N ILE A 69 7.72 0.90 -4.50
CA ILE A 69 9.14 0.92 -4.15
C ILE A 69 9.34 1.92 -3.02
N ASP A 70 9.60 1.41 -1.84
CA ASP A 70 9.79 2.21 -0.63
C ASP A 70 11.26 2.19 -0.22
N TYR A 71 11.72 3.28 0.38
CA TYR A 71 13.00 3.37 1.07
C TYR A 71 12.73 3.57 2.56
N LEU A 72 13.30 2.69 3.38
CA LEU A 72 13.05 2.68 4.81
C LEU A 72 14.33 2.32 5.57
N ALA A 73 14.92 3.29 6.26
CA ALA A 73 16.11 3.13 7.08
C ALA A 73 17.24 2.39 6.34
N GLY A 74 17.66 2.92 5.20
CA GLY A 74 18.74 2.37 4.38
C GLY A 74 18.37 1.14 3.55
N ARG A 75 17.09 0.77 3.45
CA ARG A 75 16.62 -0.41 2.70
C ARG A 75 15.61 -0.03 1.64
N ILE A 76 15.80 -0.54 0.43
CA ILE A 76 14.80 -0.48 -0.62
C ILE A 76 13.92 -1.73 -0.53
N GLU A 77 12.62 -1.53 -0.51
CA GLU A 77 11.60 -2.58 -0.51
C GLU A 77 10.74 -2.46 -1.75
N VAL A 78 10.66 -3.55 -2.51
CA VAL A 78 9.88 -3.60 -3.75
C VAL A 78 8.71 -4.56 -3.57
N ASP A 79 7.49 -4.08 -3.73
CA ASP A 79 6.30 -4.92 -3.77
C ASP A 79 5.61 -4.81 -5.14
N ARG A 80 5.48 -5.95 -5.81
CA ARG A 80 4.79 -6.13 -7.08
C ARG A 80 3.67 -7.16 -6.97
N SER A 81 3.28 -7.52 -5.75
CA SER A 81 2.18 -8.46 -5.53
C SER A 81 0.84 -7.83 -5.93
N PRO A 82 -0.09 -8.62 -6.47
CA PRO A 82 -1.45 -8.16 -6.66
C PRO A 82 -2.10 -7.90 -5.31
N GLU A 83 -2.95 -6.87 -5.25
CA GLU A 83 -3.79 -6.62 -4.09
C GLU A 83 -4.92 -7.62 -3.99
N ASP A 84 -5.25 -8.07 -2.77
CA ASP A 84 -6.43 -8.90 -2.53
C ASP A 84 -7.71 -8.09 -2.78
N TYR A 85 -8.64 -8.69 -3.51
CA TYR A 85 -9.86 -8.02 -3.95
C TYR A 85 -10.73 -7.51 -2.80
N TYR A 86 -10.87 -8.30 -1.71
CA TYR A 86 -11.71 -7.94 -0.57
C TYR A 86 -10.93 -7.31 0.57
N SER A 87 -9.90 -7.99 1.06
CA SER A 87 -9.21 -7.58 2.27
C SER A 87 -8.31 -6.36 2.09
N HIS A 88 -8.04 -5.98 0.85
CA HIS A 88 -7.29 -4.76 0.53
C HIS A 88 -8.11 -3.82 -0.36
N GLY A 89 -8.49 -4.23 -1.56
CA GLY A 89 -9.15 -3.36 -2.53
C GLY A 89 -10.51 -2.83 -2.06
N ALA A 90 -11.40 -3.70 -1.55
CA ALA A 90 -12.72 -3.26 -1.09
C ALA A 90 -12.64 -2.36 0.14
N VAL A 91 -11.76 -2.67 1.09
CA VAL A 91 -11.49 -1.81 2.26
C VAL A 91 -10.97 -0.44 1.84
N LYS A 92 -9.99 -0.43 0.92
CA LYS A 92 -9.38 0.81 0.41
C LYS A 92 -10.44 1.74 -0.18
N VAL A 93 -11.31 1.21 -1.04
CA VAL A 93 -12.38 2.00 -1.68
C VAL A 93 -13.33 2.59 -0.65
N GLU A 94 -13.73 1.83 0.37
CA GLU A 94 -14.60 2.31 1.45
C GLU A 94 -13.96 3.44 2.24
N VAL A 95 -12.72 3.25 2.70
CA VAL A 95 -11.99 4.25 3.49
C VAL A 95 -11.76 5.53 2.69
N ILE A 96 -11.37 5.39 1.42
CA ILE A 96 -11.21 6.54 0.50
C ILE A 96 -12.53 7.29 0.35
N GLY A 97 -13.64 6.59 0.10
CA GLY A 97 -14.95 7.18 -0.10
C GLY A 97 -15.39 8.01 1.10
N ALA A 98 -15.38 7.42 2.28
CA ALA A 98 -15.79 8.07 3.52
C ALA A 98 -14.91 9.28 3.88
N LEU A 99 -13.59 9.13 3.80
CA LEU A 99 -12.67 10.23 4.13
C LEU A 99 -12.69 11.33 3.07
N ARG A 100 -12.80 10.99 1.77
CA ARG A 100 -12.94 11.98 0.70
C ARG A 100 -14.16 12.87 0.91
N ASP A 101 -15.28 12.28 1.22
CA ASP A 101 -16.54 13.03 1.41
C ASP A 101 -16.44 13.94 2.64
N LEU A 102 -15.83 13.47 3.72
CA LEU A 102 -15.55 14.26 4.91
C LEU A 102 -14.60 15.43 4.63
N VAL A 103 -13.47 15.17 3.99
CA VAL A 103 -12.44 16.18 3.67
C VAL A 103 -13.01 17.25 2.73
N LYS A 104 -13.76 16.82 1.70
CA LYS A 104 -14.37 17.74 0.75
C LYS A 104 -15.48 18.58 1.38
N ALA A 105 -16.33 17.98 2.21
CA ALA A 105 -17.43 18.71 2.88
C ALA A 105 -16.91 19.77 3.87
N GLY A 106 -15.77 19.50 4.50
CA GLY A 106 -15.14 20.39 5.48
C GLY A 106 -14.08 21.33 4.90
N ASP A 107 -13.74 21.21 3.61
CA ASP A 107 -12.64 21.94 2.97
C ASP A 107 -11.34 21.86 3.80
N LEU A 108 -10.97 20.59 4.19
CA LEU A 108 -9.96 20.38 5.21
C LEU A 108 -8.52 20.33 4.67
N GLY A 109 -8.34 19.99 3.39
CA GLY A 109 -7.01 19.77 2.80
C GLY A 109 -7.02 18.76 1.67
N ASP A 110 -5.88 18.12 1.47
CA ASP A 110 -5.61 17.15 0.42
C ASP A 110 -5.68 15.71 0.94
N LEU A 111 -6.54 14.90 0.33
CA LEU A 111 -6.56 13.46 0.48
C LEU A 111 -5.94 12.84 -0.78
N ARG A 112 -4.92 12.01 -0.60
CA ARG A 112 -4.23 11.32 -1.70
C ARG A 112 -4.15 9.83 -1.39
N VAL A 113 -4.02 9.06 -2.45
CA VAL A 113 -4.00 7.60 -2.38
C VAL A 113 -2.86 7.08 -3.22
N ASP A 114 -2.60 5.82 -3.16
CA ASP A 114 -1.60 5.07 -3.90
C ASP A 114 -0.63 5.91 -4.75
N ARG A 115 0.64 5.54 -4.77
CA ARG A 115 1.67 6.22 -5.57
C ARG A 115 1.91 7.69 -5.19
N THR A 116 1.27 8.18 -4.11
CA THR A 116 1.64 9.45 -3.50
C THR A 116 2.79 9.18 -2.54
N ARG A 117 3.98 9.54 -2.96
CA ARG A 117 5.18 9.37 -2.16
C ARG A 117 5.21 10.36 -1.02
N VAL A 118 5.48 9.86 0.17
CA VAL A 118 5.76 10.66 1.37
C VAL A 118 7.21 10.43 1.75
N SER A 119 8.02 11.48 1.79
CA SER A 119 9.41 11.40 2.23
C SER A 119 9.65 12.30 3.44
N THR A 120 10.51 11.79 4.32
CA THR A 120 10.88 12.52 5.52
C THR A 120 12.34 12.26 5.84
N PRO A 121 13.23 13.23 5.57
CA PRO A 121 14.67 13.09 5.83
C PRO A 121 14.98 12.70 7.27
N ASP A 122 14.32 13.33 8.24
CA ASP A 122 14.54 13.07 9.68
C ASP A 122 14.21 11.63 10.11
N ALA A 123 13.38 10.93 9.35
CA ALA A 123 13.01 9.53 9.62
C ALA A 123 13.69 8.53 8.68
N ASP A 124 14.54 8.98 7.76
CA ASP A 124 15.16 8.16 6.72
C ASP A 124 14.12 7.31 5.97
N LEU A 125 13.03 7.99 5.57
CA LEU A 125 11.81 7.40 5.01
C LEU A 125 11.45 8.02 3.68
N SER A 126 11.15 7.18 2.69
CA SER A 126 10.38 7.52 1.50
C SER A 126 9.48 6.34 1.15
N ALA A 127 8.17 6.50 1.32
CA ALA A 127 7.19 5.42 1.16
C ALA A 127 5.93 5.91 0.46
N GLU A 128 5.17 4.96 -0.09
CA GLU A 128 3.88 5.21 -0.73
C GLU A 128 2.78 4.59 0.14
N PRO A 129 2.15 5.34 1.06
CA PRO A 129 1.05 4.83 1.86
C PRO A 129 -0.20 4.53 1.01
N ASP A 130 -1.08 3.66 1.51
CA ASP A 130 -2.36 3.39 0.86
C ASP A 130 -3.24 4.64 0.81
N LEU A 131 -3.15 5.50 1.84
CA LEU A 131 -3.82 6.79 1.88
C LEU A 131 -3.05 7.76 2.78
N VAL A 132 -3.01 9.02 2.35
CA VAL A 132 -2.43 10.13 3.12
C VAL A 132 -3.37 11.33 3.10
N PHE A 133 -3.49 11.98 4.27
CA PHE A 133 -4.20 13.25 4.39
C PHE A 133 -3.26 14.34 4.90
N ILE A 134 -3.31 15.50 4.25
CA ILE A 134 -2.53 16.69 4.59
C ILE A 134 -3.51 17.86 4.68
N SER A 135 -3.65 18.46 5.85
CA SER A 135 -4.50 19.64 6.02
C SER A 135 -3.89 20.88 5.37
N PHE A 136 -4.71 21.83 4.97
CA PHE A 136 -4.21 23.12 4.49
C PHE A 136 -3.31 23.80 5.54
N ALA A 137 -3.66 23.70 6.82
CA ALA A 137 -2.84 24.22 7.91
C ALA A 137 -1.44 23.58 7.97
N THR A 138 -1.32 22.32 7.62
CA THR A 138 -0.03 21.61 7.54
C THR A 138 0.83 22.16 6.39
N PHE A 139 0.24 22.41 5.22
CA PHE A 139 0.95 23.08 4.13
C PHE A 139 1.32 24.52 4.47
N GLU A 140 0.40 25.30 5.02
CA GLU A 140 0.61 26.70 5.41
C GLU A 140 1.70 26.86 6.47
N SER A 141 1.80 25.92 7.41
CA SER A 141 2.86 25.91 8.44
C SER A 141 4.22 25.43 7.94
N GLY A 142 4.29 24.89 6.72
CA GLY A 142 5.51 24.32 6.16
C GLY A 142 5.91 22.96 6.75
N ARG A 143 5.04 22.31 7.53
CA ARG A 143 5.27 20.94 8.04
C ARG A 143 5.29 19.89 6.93
N ALA A 144 4.61 20.15 5.84
CA ALA A 144 4.67 19.38 4.62
C ALA A 144 4.73 20.31 3.40
N ARG A 145 5.38 19.87 2.35
CA ARG A 145 5.47 20.61 1.08
C ARG A 145 5.42 19.65 -0.10
N LEU A 146 4.92 20.14 -1.22
CA LEU A 146 4.92 19.42 -2.48
C LEU A 146 6.27 19.54 -3.16
N ILE A 147 6.82 18.42 -3.64
CA ILE A 147 8.09 18.39 -4.36
C ILE A 147 7.81 18.19 -5.85
N PRO A 148 8.30 19.07 -6.71
CA PRO A 148 8.08 18.97 -8.15
C PRO A 148 8.81 17.75 -8.74
N LYS A 149 8.30 17.31 -9.89
CA LYS A 149 9.00 16.32 -10.74
C LYS A 149 10.32 16.93 -11.25
N ALA A 150 11.33 16.08 -11.48
CA ALA A 150 12.65 16.53 -11.94
C ALA A 150 12.64 17.23 -13.32
N THR A 151 11.58 17.06 -14.11
CA THR A 151 11.41 17.69 -15.43
C THR A 151 11.10 19.18 -15.41
N GLU A 152 11.02 19.81 -14.24
CA GLU A 152 10.74 21.25 -14.04
C GLU A 152 9.43 21.75 -14.71
N GLU A 153 8.51 20.85 -15.06
CA GLU A 153 7.20 21.25 -15.56
C GLU A 153 6.39 21.93 -14.45
N ALA A 154 5.80 23.06 -14.78
CA ALA A 154 4.95 23.80 -13.84
C ALA A 154 3.79 22.95 -13.33
N ASP A 155 3.48 23.04 -12.04
CA ASP A 155 2.33 22.39 -11.37
C ASP A 155 2.34 20.85 -11.38
N ARG A 156 3.50 20.21 -11.64
CA ARG A 156 3.66 18.76 -11.56
C ARG A 156 4.46 18.38 -10.32
N PHE A 157 3.74 17.80 -9.35
CA PHE A 157 4.31 17.36 -8.09
C PHE A 157 4.20 15.82 -7.98
N VAL A 158 5.22 15.18 -7.46
CA VAL A 158 5.32 13.70 -7.39
C VAL A 158 5.57 13.19 -5.98
N GLU A 159 5.82 14.09 -5.02
CA GLU A 159 6.20 13.73 -3.68
C GLU A 159 5.68 14.78 -2.69
N VAL A 160 5.35 14.32 -1.49
CA VAL A 160 5.11 15.15 -0.31
C VAL A 160 6.29 14.96 0.62
N GLU A 161 7.05 16.02 0.87
CA GLU A 161 8.14 16.00 1.85
C GLU A 161 7.66 16.60 3.16
N GLY A 162 7.91 15.90 4.27
CA GLY A 162 7.57 16.34 5.61
C GLY A 162 6.59 15.43 6.33
N ALA A 163 5.81 16.00 7.26
CA ALA A 163 4.91 15.25 8.15
C ALA A 163 3.44 15.50 7.78
N PRO A 164 2.78 14.60 7.05
CA PRO A 164 1.33 14.65 6.86
C PRO A 164 0.57 14.51 8.19
N ASP A 165 -0.71 14.86 8.20
CA ASP A 165 -1.54 14.75 9.40
C ASP A 165 -1.95 13.30 9.68
N LEU A 166 -2.27 12.54 8.62
CA LEU A 166 -2.69 11.14 8.71
C LEU A 166 -2.04 10.30 7.63
N VAL A 167 -1.63 9.10 8.01
CA VAL A 167 -1.31 8.00 7.09
C VAL A 167 -2.18 6.80 7.44
N VAL A 168 -2.71 6.14 6.41
CA VAL A 168 -3.46 4.87 6.51
C VAL A 168 -2.72 3.79 5.75
N GLU A 169 -2.53 2.64 6.40
CA GLU A 169 -2.00 1.43 5.78
C GLU A 169 -2.98 0.27 5.94
N ILE A 170 -3.22 -0.43 4.85
CA ILE A 170 -4.08 -1.61 4.79
C ILE A 170 -3.19 -2.82 4.60
N VAL A 171 -3.16 -3.68 5.60
CA VAL A 171 -2.21 -4.80 5.67
C VAL A 171 -2.47 -5.82 4.58
N SER A 172 -1.45 -6.12 3.78
CA SER A 172 -1.40 -7.23 2.84
C SER A 172 -0.62 -8.42 3.43
N ASP A 173 -0.69 -9.59 2.80
CA ASP A 173 0.03 -10.78 3.29
C ASP A 173 1.55 -10.59 3.33
N ARG A 174 2.09 -9.73 2.48
CA ARG A 174 3.53 -9.47 2.40
C ARG A 174 3.99 -8.27 3.21
N SER A 175 3.06 -7.38 3.57
CA SER A 175 3.39 -6.12 4.26
C SER A 175 3.26 -6.19 5.79
N VAL A 176 2.84 -7.32 6.39
CA VAL A 176 2.55 -7.44 7.83
C VAL A 176 3.60 -6.78 8.72
N LYS A 177 4.86 -7.19 8.61
CA LYS A 177 5.95 -6.61 9.42
C LYS A 177 6.23 -5.15 9.08
N LYS A 178 6.06 -4.78 7.81
CA LYS A 178 6.24 -3.40 7.37
C LYS A 178 5.20 -2.51 8.03
N ASP A 179 3.92 -2.83 7.86
CA ASP A 179 2.81 -1.97 8.28
C ASP A 179 2.53 -2.01 9.79
N THR A 180 2.88 -3.12 10.48
CA THR A 180 2.61 -3.23 11.92
C THR A 180 3.79 -2.84 12.82
N VAL A 181 5.00 -2.78 12.29
CA VAL A 181 6.21 -2.54 13.11
C VAL A 181 7.10 -1.44 12.54
N ARG A 182 7.48 -1.51 11.27
CA ARG A 182 8.51 -0.62 10.72
C ARG A 182 7.95 0.74 10.31
N LEU A 183 6.86 0.77 9.57
CA LEU A 183 6.21 2.02 9.15
C LEU A 183 5.67 2.83 10.33
N PRO A 184 5.00 2.24 11.35
CA PRO A 184 4.58 3.01 12.51
C PRO A 184 5.75 3.73 13.19
N LEU A 185 6.90 3.06 13.36
CA LEU A 185 8.09 3.70 13.94
C LEU A 185 8.64 4.82 13.05
N ALA A 186 8.69 4.60 11.74
CA ALA A 186 9.19 5.59 10.80
C ALA A 186 8.26 6.81 10.70
N TYR A 187 6.95 6.61 10.56
CA TYR A 187 5.97 7.70 10.53
C TYR A 187 5.90 8.46 11.86
N TRP A 188 6.07 7.75 12.99
CA TRP A 188 6.16 8.43 14.28
C TRP A 188 7.38 9.35 14.35
N ARG A 189 8.56 8.88 13.90
CA ARG A 189 9.78 9.70 13.81
C ARG A 189 9.61 10.86 12.83
N ALA A 190 8.93 10.63 11.73
CA ALA A 190 8.58 11.62 10.73
C ALA A 190 7.66 12.74 11.27
N GLY A 191 7.03 12.55 12.41
CA GLY A 191 6.12 13.54 13.00
C GLY A 191 4.68 13.45 12.52
N VAL A 192 4.29 12.37 11.84
CA VAL A 192 2.90 12.12 11.41
C VAL A 192 2.00 12.03 12.64
N ALA A 193 0.91 12.82 12.65
CA ALA A 193 0.08 12.97 13.84
C ALA A 193 -0.76 11.71 14.14
N GLU A 194 -1.34 11.09 13.12
CA GLU A 194 -2.11 9.84 13.25
C GLU A 194 -1.66 8.78 12.23
N TYR A 195 -1.69 7.54 12.69
CA TYR A 195 -1.46 6.34 11.89
C TYR A 195 -2.65 5.41 12.03
N TRP A 196 -3.34 5.12 10.93
CA TRP A 196 -4.43 4.16 10.92
C TRP A 196 -3.96 2.84 10.33
N LEU A 197 -4.20 1.76 11.07
CA LEU A 197 -3.88 0.40 10.63
C LEU A 197 -5.16 -0.39 10.43
N ILE A 198 -5.31 -0.97 9.25
CA ILE A 198 -6.45 -1.82 8.91
C ILE A 198 -5.94 -3.19 8.50
N ASP A 199 -6.40 -4.25 9.15
CA ASP A 199 -6.14 -5.63 8.73
C ASP A 199 -7.47 -6.39 8.60
N ALA A 200 -7.88 -6.63 7.37
CA ALA A 200 -9.12 -7.31 7.03
C ALA A 200 -8.92 -8.73 6.49
N ARG A 201 -7.69 -9.28 6.56
CA ARG A 201 -7.33 -10.59 5.99
C ARG A 201 -7.90 -11.76 6.78
N GLY A 202 -7.95 -11.64 8.10
CA GLY A 202 -8.40 -12.71 8.99
C GLY A 202 -9.92 -12.73 9.23
N GLU A 203 -10.34 -13.64 10.12
CA GLU A 203 -11.74 -13.69 10.58
C GLU A 203 -12.11 -12.49 11.44
N ALA A 204 -11.17 -11.88 12.14
CA ALA A 204 -11.37 -10.65 12.88
C ALA A 204 -10.92 -9.47 12.01
N LEU A 205 -11.79 -8.45 11.91
CA LEU A 205 -11.42 -7.16 11.34
C LEU A 205 -10.64 -6.36 12.39
N VAL A 206 -9.45 -5.93 12.03
CA VAL A 206 -8.65 -5.02 12.86
C VAL A 206 -8.73 -3.63 12.26
N PHE A 207 -9.18 -2.67 13.04
CA PHE A 207 -9.12 -1.24 12.73
C PHE A 207 -8.57 -0.52 13.94
N ARG A 208 -7.45 0.17 13.77
CA ARG A 208 -6.78 0.90 14.86
C ARG A 208 -6.47 2.31 14.42
N ILE A 209 -6.98 3.28 15.16
CA ILE A 209 -6.53 4.65 15.13
C ILE A 209 -5.42 4.78 16.18
N GLN A 210 -4.26 5.25 15.76
CA GLN A 210 -3.10 5.44 16.60
C GLN A 210 -2.66 6.90 16.51
N ARG A 211 -2.68 7.61 17.64
CA ARG A 211 -2.20 8.99 17.71
C ARG A 211 -0.73 9.02 18.11
N ARG A 212 -0.04 10.07 17.74
CA ARG A 212 1.35 10.27 18.09
C ARG A 212 1.49 10.58 19.57
N GLY A 213 2.08 9.64 20.32
CA GLY A 213 2.46 9.81 21.72
C GLY A 213 3.89 10.32 21.88
N PRO A 214 4.38 10.50 23.12
CA PRO A 214 5.71 11.04 23.38
C PRO A 214 6.87 10.19 22.86
N SER A 215 6.73 8.86 22.84
CA SER A 215 7.79 7.92 22.48
C SER A 215 7.41 6.91 21.40
N ALA A 216 6.12 6.75 21.14
CA ALA A 216 5.56 5.86 20.11
C ALA A 216 4.11 6.27 19.81
N TYR A 217 3.51 5.63 18.81
CA TYR A 217 2.08 5.72 18.64
C TYR A 217 1.32 5.02 19.76
N GLU A 218 0.23 5.65 20.20
CA GLU A 218 -0.70 5.15 21.20
C GLU A 218 -2.01 4.76 20.53
N THR A 219 -2.43 3.52 20.66
CA THR A 219 -3.71 3.06 20.11
C THR A 219 -4.87 3.66 20.90
N ILE A 220 -5.81 4.27 20.21
CA ILE A 220 -7.04 4.79 20.76
C ILE A 220 -7.98 3.64 21.08
N SER A 221 -8.41 3.52 22.32
CA SER A 221 -9.41 2.54 22.71
C SER A 221 -10.76 2.89 22.11
N PRO A 222 -11.48 1.92 21.53
CA PRO A 222 -12.85 2.15 21.10
C PRO A 222 -13.77 2.41 22.31
N ASP A 223 -14.79 3.22 22.10
CA ASP A 223 -15.84 3.40 23.07
C ASP A 223 -16.82 2.20 23.10
N SER A 224 -17.91 2.31 23.89
CA SER A 224 -18.89 1.24 24.04
C SER A 224 -19.63 0.85 22.75
N GLU A 225 -19.62 1.72 21.75
CA GLU A 225 -20.21 1.48 20.42
C GLU A 225 -19.16 1.12 19.35
N GLY A 226 -17.89 1.02 19.74
CA GLY A 226 -16.78 0.63 18.88
C GLY A 226 -16.16 1.78 18.09
N PHE A 227 -16.48 3.05 18.38
CA PHE A 227 -15.87 4.20 17.74
C PHE A 227 -14.55 4.57 18.40
N GLN A 228 -13.53 4.82 17.59
CA GLN A 228 -12.23 5.35 17.99
C GLN A 228 -12.13 6.81 17.58
N ARG A 229 -11.67 7.67 18.47
CA ARG A 229 -11.56 9.12 18.22
C ARG A 229 -10.33 9.46 17.41
N SER A 230 -10.52 10.09 16.25
CA SER A 230 -9.46 10.76 15.50
C SER A 230 -9.32 12.20 16.00
N ASP A 231 -8.10 12.59 16.36
CA ASP A 231 -7.79 13.97 16.74
C ASP A 231 -7.62 14.84 15.47
N VAL A 232 -7.15 14.26 14.37
CA VAL A 232 -7.01 14.95 13.07
C VAL A 232 -8.36 15.41 12.54
N PHE A 233 -9.35 14.54 12.54
CA PHE A 233 -10.70 14.89 12.06
C PHE A 233 -11.64 15.36 13.17
N ARG A 234 -11.26 15.22 14.45
CA ARG A 234 -12.08 15.50 15.63
C ARG A 234 -13.41 14.74 15.63
N ARG A 235 -13.39 13.51 15.11
CA ARG A 235 -14.55 12.62 14.94
C ARG A 235 -14.25 11.22 15.44
N GLY A 236 -15.30 10.52 15.86
CA GLY A 236 -15.22 9.08 16.10
C GLY A 236 -15.39 8.31 14.79
N PHE A 237 -14.61 7.26 14.59
CA PHE A 237 -14.70 6.37 13.44
C PHE A 237 -14.85 4.93 13.89
N ARG A 238 -15.66 4.16 13.14
CA ARG A 238 -15.86 2.73 13.32
C ARG A 238 -15.88 2.06 11.96
N LEU A 239 -14.98 1.08 11.75
CA LEU A 239 -14.99 0.25 10.56
C LEU A 239 -15.67 -1.07 10.89
N THR A 240 -16.70 -1.42 10.12
CA THR A 240 -17.42 -2.69 10.22
C THR A 240 -17.37 -3.43 8.91
N ARG A 241 -17.70 -4.73 8.93
CA ARG A 241 -17.84 -5.51 7.70
C ARG A 241 -19.05 -6.45 7.78
N ARG A 242 -19.62 -6.72 6.65
CA ARG A 242 -20.73 -7.65 6.48
C ARG A 242 -20.57 -8.49 5.22
N ARG A 243 -21.31 -9.56 5.09
CA ARG A 243 -21.38 -10.30 3.84
C ARG A 243 -22.36 -9.60 2.88
N ASP A 244 -21.94 -9.45 1.63
CA ASP A 244 -22.81 -9.00 0.55
C ASP A 244 -23.71 -10.17 0.06
N ARG A 245 -24.60 -9.88 -0.91
CA ARG A 245 -25.52 -10.89 -1.49
C ARG A 245 -24.80 -12.02 -2.25
N ARG A 246 -23.51 -11.89 -2.56
CA ARG A 246 -22.68 -12.91 -3.21
C ARG A 246 -21.81 -13.66 -2.22
N GLY A 247 -21.87 -13.33 -0.92
CA GLY A 247 -21.05 -13.89 0.12
C GLY A 247 -19.66 -13.22 0.24
N GLY A 248 -19.37 -12.17 -0.55
CA GLY A 248 -18.18 -11.36 -0.46
C GLY A 248 -18.18 -10.43 0.75
N TRP A 249 -17.02 -9.87 1.10
CA TRP A 249 -16.95 -8.86 2.14
C TRP A 249 -17.28 -7.47 1.60
N ALA A 250 -18.17 -6.78 2.28
CA ALA A 250 -18.45 -5.37 2.15
C ALA A 250 -18.09 -4.67 3.46
N PHE A 251 -17.61 -3.44 3.37
CA PHE A 251 -17.13 -2.65 4.51
C PHE A 251 -17.94 -1.37 4.62
N ASP A 252 -18.04 -0.85 5.84
CA ASP A 252 -18.70 0.40 6.14
C ASP A 252 -17.82 1.16 7.15
N LEU A 253 -17.27 2.33 6.76
CA LEU A 253 -16.55 3.25 7.63
C LEU A 253 -17.51 4.36 8.09
N GLU A 254 -18.07 4.15 9.25
CA GLU A 254 -18.97 5.11 9.89
C GLU A 254 -18.19 6.18 10.64
N HIS A 255 -18.71 7.40 10.68
CA HIS A 255 -18.16 8.46 11.52
C HIS A 255 -19.25 9.30 12.20
N ARG A 256 -18.89 9.87 13.35
CA ARG A 256 -19.75 10.77 14.12
C ARG A 256 -18.95 11.92 14.74
N PRO A 257 -19.59 13.03 15.12
CA PRO A 257 -18.94 14.17 15.81
C PRO A 257 -18.15 13.78 17.06
#